data_2af1b26a89e08798e853b2c26e50671d
#
_entry.id   2af1b26a89e08798e853b2c26e50671d
#
_cell.length_a   1.000
_cell.length_b   1.000
_cell.length_c   1.000
_cell.angle_alpha   90.00
_cell.angle_beta   90.00
_cell.angle_gamma   90.00
#
_symmetry.space_group_name_H-M   'P 1'
#
loop_
_entity.id
_entity.type
_entity.pdbx_description
1 polymer ?
#
loop_
_entity_poly.entity_id
_entity_poly.type
_entity_poly.pdbx_seq_one_letter_code
_entity_poly.pdbx_strand_id
1 'polypeptide(L)'
;MQQSRILAAVAVPVYQTYVVRSKISEVLLAATTCKTAVTEASQSGFAAAPITGNEFSCGIPNNASNLVAVISTDANGKILVQAQNLPKLGSKINIELIPYSDATMQTPSIAVDYVTSTAKQVKAWKCQSKQDGTGIDVKFLPVSCR
;
A
#
# COMPACT_ATOMS: atom_id res chain seq x y z
N MET A 1 -42.39 -14.21 1.12
CA MET A 1 -42.22 -12.78 1.45
C MET A 1 -41.27 -12.56 2.61
N GLN A 2 -41.47 -13.20 3.76
CA GLN A 2 -40.56 -13.05 4.90
C GLN A 2 -39.17 -13.61 4.61
N GLN A 3 -39.05 -14.72 3.90
CA GLN A 3 -37.76 -15.29 3.51
C GLN A 3 -36.94 -14.36 2.63
N SER A 4 -37.58 -13.64 1.70
CA SER A 4 -36.88 -12.68 0.84
C SER A 4 -36.27 -11.52 1.64
N ARG A 5 -36.97 -11.04 2.70
CA ARG A 5 -36.47 -9.98 3.57
C ARG A 5 -35.26 -10.44 4.39
N ILE A 6 -35.27 -11.66 4.89
CA ILE A 6 -34.16 -12.24 5.65
C ILE A 6 -32.93 -12.40 4.75
N LEU A 7 -33.11 -12.92 3.54
CA LEU A 7 -32.01 -13.08 2.57
C LEU A 7 -31.41 -11.74 2.17
N ALA A 8 -32.24 -10.70 1.95
CA ALA A 8 -31.74 -9.36 1.64
C ALA A 8 -30.92 -8.77 2.78
N ALA A 9 -31.36 -8.94 4.03
CA ALA A 9 -30.65 -8.45 5.21
C ALA A 9 -29.29 -9.12 5.40
N VAL A 10 -29.12 -10.38 5.00
CA VAL A 10 -27.85 -11.11 5.05
C VAL A 10 -26.95 -10.77 3.84
N ALA A 11 -27.52 -10.66 2.66
CA ALA A 11 -26.77 -10.43 1.41
C ALA A 11 -26.14 -9.03 1.32
N VAL A 12 -26.82 -7.99 1.79
CA VAL A 12 -26.37 -6.60 1.68
C VAL A 12 -25.04 -6.34 2.39
N PRO A 13 -24.82 -6.74 3.65
CA PRO A 13 -23.52 -6.56 4.30
C PRO A 13 -22.36 -7.27 3.58
N VAL A 14 -22.57 -8.47 3.06
CA VAL A 14 -21.58 -9.21 2.29
C VAL A 14 -21.25 -8.48 0.99
N TYR A 15 -22.26 -7.99 0.29
CA TYR A 15 -22.09 -7.21 -0.93
C TYR A 15 -21.28 -5.93 -0.66
N GLN A 16 -21.59 -5.20 0.42
CA GLN A 16 -20.87 -3.97 0.77
C GLN A 16 -19.38 -4.23 1.03
N THR A 17 -19.05 -5.32 1.73
CA THR A 17 -17.66 -5.71 1.97
C THR A 17 -16.93 -6.01 0.66
N TYR A 18 -17.59 -6.72 -0.25
CA TYR A 18 -17.05 -7.02 -1.57
C TYR A 18 -16.78 -5.74 -2.37
N VAL A 19 -17.71 -4.80 -2.38
CA VAL A 19 -17.56 -3.52 -3.09
C VAL A 19 -16.39 -2.73 -2.53
N VAL A 20 -16.26 -2.61 -1.21
CA VAL A 20 -15.14 -1.92 -0.58
C VAL A 20 -13.82 -2.59 -0.94
N ARG A 21 -13.75 -3.91 -0.86
CA ARG A 21 -12.55 -4.67 -1.23
C ARG A 21 -12.14 -4.44 -2.69
N SER A 22 -13.11 -4.36 -3.59
CA SER A 22 -12.88 -4.03 -4.99
C SER A 22 -12.27 -2.64 -5.15
N LYS A 23 -12.77 -1.65 -4.41
CA LYS A 23 -12.24 -0.28 -4.43
C LYS A 23 -10.84 -0.19 -3.82
N ILE A 24 -10.55 -1.00 -2.80
CA ILE A 24 -9.19 -1.09 -2.24
C ILE A 24 -8.20 -1.62 -3.27
N SER A 25 -8.62 -2.53 -4.15
CA SER A 25 -7.74 -2.97 -5.25
C SER A 25 -7.37 -1.82 -6.18
N GLU A 26 -8.29 -0.88 -6.45
CA GLU A 26 -7.99 0.34 -7.20
C GLU A 26 -7.02 1.25 -6.43
N VAL A 27 -7.18 1.37 -5.12
CA VAL A 27 -6.27 2.13 -4.26
C VAL A 27 -4.84 1.59 -4.38
N LEU A 28 -4.68 0.27 -4.39
CA LEU A 28 -3.37 -0.37 -4.51
C LEU A 28 -2.73 -0.13 -5.88
N LEU A 29 -3.52 -0.06 -6.96
CA LEU A 29 -3.02 0.26 -8.28
C LEU A 29 -2.36 1.65 -8.33
N ALA A 30 -2.86 2.60 -7.56
CA ALA A 30 -2.28 3.95 -7.51
C ALA A 30 -0.85 3.94 -6.95
N ALA A 31 -0.48 2.95 -6.16
CA ALA A 31 0.87 2.82 -5.60
C ALA A 31 1.88 2.23 -6.59
N THR A 32 1.45 1.75 -7.75
CA THR A 32 2.33 1.09 -8.72
C THR A 32 3.46 2.00 -9.19
N THR A 33 3.19 3.28 -9.36
CA THR A 33 4.22 4.27 -9.75
C THR A 33 5.34 4.33 -8.72
N CYS A 34 5.02 4.33 -7.43
CA CYS A 34 6.03 4.32 -6.38
C CYS A 34 6.77 2.99 -6.30
N LYS A 35 6.10 1.87 -6.50
CA LYS A 35 6.79 0.56 -6.59
C LYS A 35 7.82 0.56 -7.70
N THR A 36 7.48 1.08 -8.86
CA THR A 36 8.40 1.21 -10.00
C THR A 36 9.56 2.13 -9.66
N ALA A 37 9.30 3.31 -9.09
CA ALA A 37 10.34 4.27 -8.73
C ALA A 37 11.33 3.70 -7.70
N VAL A 38 10.84 3.02 -6.66
CA VAL A 38 11.67 2.39 -5.64
C VAL A 38 12.48 1.25 -6.24
N THR A 39 11.88 0.43 -7.09
CA THR A 39 12.57 -0.67 -7.76
C THR A 39 13.69 -0.16 -8.67
N GLU A 40 13.43 0.88 -9.45
CA GLU A 40 14.46 1.52 -10.28
C GLU A 40 15.61 2.08 -9.44
N ALA A 41 15.29 2.76 -8.34
CA ALA A 41 16.30 3.28 -7.42
C ALA A 41 17.15 2.17 -6.81
N SER A 42 16.58 0.99 -6.56
CA SER A 42 17.32 -0.16 -6.04
C SER A 42 18.27 -0.77 -7.06
N GLN A 43 18.05 -0.51 -8.35
CA GLN A 43 18.88 -1.04 -9.43
C GLN A 43 20.00 -0.08 -9.80
N SER A 44 19.69 1.20 -9.98
CA SER A 44 20.67 2.22 -10.41
C SER A 44 21.35 2.93 -9.24
N GLY A 45 20.66 3.08 -8.13
CA GLY A 45 21.16 3.74 -6.93
C GLY A 45 21.16 5.26 -7.02
N PHE A 46 21.20 5.88 -5.85
CA PHE A 46 21.45 7.32 -5.68
C PHE A 46 22.92 7.55 -5.31
N ALA A 47 23.38 8.79 -5.45
CA ALA A 47 24.72 9.17 -4.99
C ALA A 47 24.85 9.11 -3.45
N ALA A 48 23.76 9.36 -2.73
CA ALA A 48 23.69 9.28 -1.27
C ALA A 48 22.40 8.58 -0.84
N ALA A 49 22.40 8.02 0.37
CA ALA A 49 21.21 7.34 0.90
C ALA A 49 20.05 8.32 1.04
N PRO A 50 18.82 7.90 0.67
CA PRO A 50 17.64 8.72 0.91
C PRO A 50 17.47 8.99 2.40
N ILE A 51 16.99 10.18 2.73
CA ILE A 51 16.81 10.64 4.09
C ILE A 51 15.33 10.72 4.47
N THR A 52 14.50 11.23 3.56
CA THR A 52 13.08 11.46 3.83
C THR A 52 12.15 10.52 3.06
N GLY A 53 12.64 9.92 2.00
CA GLY A 53 11.82 9.18 1.03
C GLY A 53 11.33 10.03 -0.14
N ASN A 54 11.40 11.35 -0.06
CA ASN A 54 11.05 12.24 -1.17
C ASN A 54 11.98 12.08 -2.37
N GLU A 55 13.15 11.54 -2.13
CA GLU A 55 14.16 11.25 -3.15
C GLU A 55 13.64 10.30 -4.23
N PHE A 56 12.67 9.44 -3.91
CA PHE A 56 12.02 8.55 -4.88
C PHE A 56 11.08 9.29 -5.84
N SER A 57 10.69 10.52 -5.53
CA SER A 57 9.95 11.44 -6.40
C SER A 57 8.61 10.90 -6.93
N CYS A 58 7.95 10.04 -6.18
CA CYS A 58 6.67 9.45 -6.57
C CYS A 58 5.53 9.77 -5.63
N GLY A 59 5.78 10.42 -4.51
CA GLY A 59 4.77 10.75 -3.51
C GLY A 59 3.79 11.81 -4.00
N ILE A 60 2.54 11.70 -3.57
CA ILE A 60 1.48 12.68 -3.80
C ILE A 60 0.87 13.01 -2.46
N PRO A 61 1.08 14.23 -1.93
CA PRO A 61 0.72 14.56 -0.55
C PRO A 61 -0.76 14.82 -0.32
N ASN A 62 -1.54 15.14 -1.36
CA ASN A 62 -2.96 15.49 -1.23
C ASN A 62 -3.75 15.05 -2.45
N ASN A 63 -4.90 14.44 -2.21
CA ASN A 63 -5.88 14.09 -3.26
C ASN A 63 -5.24 13.45 -4.49
N ALA A 64 -4.49 12.37 -4.28
CA ALA A 64 -3.85 11.63 -5.37
C ALA A 64 -4.87 11.12 -6.40
N SER A 65 -6.04 10.67 -5.93
CA SER A 65 -7.17 10.29 -6.77
C SER A 65 -8.46 10.35 -5.95
N ASN A 66 -9.58 10.00 -6.58
CA ASN A 66 -10.88 9.96 -5.87
C ASN A 66 -10.84 9.04 -4.63
N LEU A 67 -10.15 7.92 -4.70
CA LEU A 67 -10.08 6.92 -3.62
C LEU A 67 -8.77 6.96 -2.83
N VAL A 68 -7.80 7.77 -3.23
CA VAL A 68 -6.48 7.86 -2.60
C VAL A 68 -6.21 9.27 -2.14
N ALA A 69 -6.06 9.46 -0.83
CA ALA A 69 -5.72 10.77 -0.27
C ALA A 69 -4.23 11.07 -0.41
N VAL A 70 -3.38 10.15 -0.02
CA VAL A 70 -1.93 10.34 0.10
C VAL A 70 -1.22 9.10 -0.40
N ILE A 71 -0.12 9.33 -1.14
CA ILE A 71 0.90 8.32 -1.40
C ILE A 71 2.23 8.92 -0.93
N SER A 72 2.94 8.21 -0.08
CA SER A 72 4.26 8.63 0.41
C SER A 72 5.21 7.44 0.50
N THR A 73 6.50 7.75 0.46
CA THR A 73 7.57 6.78 0.65
C THR A 73 8.44 7.24 1.81
N ASP A 74 8.97 6.31 2.60
CA ASP A 74 9.99 6.61 3.59
C ASP A 74 11.41 6.38 3.04
N ALA A 75 12.42 6.66 3.84
CA ALA A 75 13.81 6.52 3.43
C ALA A 75 14.20 5.07 3.07
N ASN A 76 13.48 4.10 3.58
CA ASN A 76 13.70 2.68 3.29
C ASN A 76 12.93 2.19 2.06
N GLY A 77 12.20 3.07 1.39
CA GLY A 77 11.41 2.73 0.23
C GLY A 77 10.04 2.12 0.55
N LYS A 78 9.65 2.10 1.82
CA LYS A 78 8.32 1.64 2.20
C LYS A 78 7.28 2.66 1.74
N ILE A 79 6.23 2.18 1.09
CA ILE A 79 5.18 3.02 0.53
C ILE A 79 3.98 3.00 1.47
N LEU A 80 3.50 4.19 1.82
CA LEU A 80 2.24 4.37 2.53
C LEU A 80 1.19 4.84 1.52
N VAL A 81 0.04 4.17 1.52
CA VAL A 81 -1.13 4.57 0.73
C VAL A 81 -2.28 4.81 1.70
N GLN A 82 -2.82 6.02 1.67
CA GLN A 82 -3.97 6.38 2.48
C GLN A 82 -5.19 6.48 1.59
N ALA A 83 -6.22 5.68 1.90
CA ALA A 83 -7.50 5.71 1.18
C ALA A 83 -8.36 6.88 1.64
N GLN A 84 -9.31 7.29 0.80
CA GLN A 84 -10.34 8.28 1.12
C GLN A 84 -11.64 7.96 0.42
N ASN A 85 -12.72 8.63 0.86
CA ASN A 85 -14.06 8.48 0.27
C ASN A 85 -14.62 7.06 0.36
N LEU A 86 -14.20 6.33 1.40
CA LEU A 86 -14.69 5.00 1.73
C LEU A 86 -15.17 4.98 3.18
N PRO A 87 -16.43 5.42 3.44
CA PRO A 87 -16.94 5.58 4.81
C PRO A 87 -16.89 4.29 5.65
N LYS A 88 -16.99 3.13 5.03
CA LYS A 88 -16.93 1.84 5.72
C LYS A 88 -15.60 1.60 6.44
N LEU A 89 -14.54 2.26 6.01
CA LEU A 89 -13.22 2.11 6.64
C LEU A 89 -13.10 2.87 7.96
N GLY A 90 -13.93 3.90 8.17
CA GLY A 90 -13.79 4.79 9.33
C GLY A 90 -12.44 5.51 9.32
N SER A 91 -11.71 5.45 10.43
CA SER A 91 -10.37 6.03 10.57
C SER A 91 -9.24 5.07 10.18
N LYS A 92 -9.55 3.82 9.84
CA LYS A 92 -8.57 2.79 9.48
C LYS A 92 -8.42 2.76 7.96
N ILE A 93 -7.52 3.61 7.44
CA ILE A 93 -7.44 3.94 6.03
C ILE A 93 -6.05 3.71 5.39
N ASN A 94 -5.10 3.15 6.13
CA ASN A 94 -3.71 3.07 5.69
C ASN A 94 -3.30 1.65 5.29
N ILE A 95 -2.57 1.56 4.17
CA ILE A 95 -1.94 0.34 3.69
C ILE A 95 -0.45 0.61 3.51
N GLU A 96 0.40 -0.37 3.82
CA GLU A 96 1.83 -0.32 3.59
C GLU A 96 2.24 -1.31 2.50
N LEU A 97 3.17 -0.88 1.67
CA LEU A 97 3.90 -1.74 0.73
C LEU A 97 5.37 -1.71 1.12
N ILE A 98 5.89 -2.85 1.52
CA ILE A 98 7.25 -2.98 2.07
C ILE A 98 8.14 -3.69 1.05
N PRO A 99 9.24 -3.02 0.59
CA PRO A 99 10.19 -3.66 -0.30
C PRO A 99 11.15 -4.57 0.47
N TYR A 100 11.52 -5.68 -0.14
CA TYR A 100 12.48 -6.63 0.41
C TYR A 100 13.60 -6.87 -0.59
N SER A 101 14.83 -6.99 -0.10
CA SER A 101 16.01 -7.28 -0.91
C SER A 101 16.17 -8.77 -1.18
N ASP A 102 15.31 -9.62 -0.60
CA ASP A 102 15.32 -11.06 -0.82
C ASP A 102 13.93 -11.56 -1.24
N ALA A 103 13.90 -12.65 -2.00
CA ALA A 103 12.66 -13.21 -2.52
C ALA A 103 11.78 -13.86 -1.44
N THR A 104 12.36 -14.23 -0.31
CA THR A 104 11.65 -14.88 0.81
C THR A 104 11.07 -13.88 1.81
N MET A 105 11.24 -12.58 1.56
CA MET A 105 10.73 -11.50 2.40
C MET A 105 11.17 -11.58 3.85
N GLN A 106 12.46 -11.81 4.08
CA GLN A 106 13.06 -11.84 5.40
C GLN A 106 13.91 -10.60 5.69
N THR A 107 14.43 -9.96 4.64
CA THR A 107 15.33 -8.79 4.76
C THR A 107 14.68 -7.58 4.11
N PRO A 108 13.99 -6.73 4.89
CA PRO A 108 13.43 -5.48 4.36
C PRO A 108 14.54 -4.59 3.80
N SER A 109 14.25 -3.92 2.67
CA SER A 109 15.17 -2.93 2.11
C SER A 109 15.36 -1.76 3.08
N ILE A 110 16.56 -1.23 3.12
CA ILE A 110 16.94 -0.08 3.95
C ILE A 110 17.57 1.00 3.07
N ALA A 111 17.72 2.20 3.61
CA ALA A 111 18.16 3.36 2.83
C ALA A 111 19.47 3.15 2.08
N VAL A 112 20.44 2.48 2.69
CA VAL A 112 21.74 2.21 2.04
C VAL A 112 21.65 1.26 0.85
N ASP A 113 20.57 0.49 0.73
CA ASP A 113 20.33 -0.40 -0.41
C ASP A 113 20.02 0.38 -1.70
N TYR A 114 19.78 1.67 -1.61
CA TYR A 114 19.49 2.56 -2.73
C TYR A 114 20.69 3.47 -3.10
N VAL A 115 21.86 3.21 -2.54
CA VAL A 115 23.09 3.91 -2.90
C VAL A 115 23.82 3.12 -3.97
N THR A 116 24.39 3.80 -4.97
CA THR A 116 25.06 3.15 -6.10
C THR A 116 26.12 2.12 -5.67
N SER A 117 26.89 2.45 -4.62
CA SER A 117 27.98 1.56 -4.15
C SER A 117 27.51 0.37 -3.33
N THR A 118 26.31 0.41 -2.75
CA THR A 118 25.78 -0.62 -1.86
C THR A 118 24.40 -1.12 -2.31
N ALA A 119 24.03 -0.86 -3.56
CA ALA A 119 22.69 -1.14 -4.08
C ALA A 119 22.35 -2.63 -3.98
N LYS A 120 21.15 -2.90 -3.47
CA LYS A 120 20.53 -4.23 -3.44
C LYS A 120 19.16 -4.13 -4.06
N GLN A 121 18.95 -4.86 -5.14
CA GLN A 121 17.68 -4.84 -5.86
C GLN A 121 16.53 -5.29 -4.97
N VAL A 122 15.39 -4.61 -5.13
CA VAL A 122 14.13 -5.07 -4.55
C VAL A 122 13.70 -6.34 -5.29
N LYS A 123 13.53 -7.43 -4.55
CA LYS A 123 13.16 -8.74 -5.10
C LYS A 123 11.74 -9.15 -4.76
N ALA A 124 11.13 -8.52 -3.76
CA ALA A 124 9.77 -8.83 -3.36
C ALA A 124 9.13 -7.61 -2.70
N TRP A 125 7.80 -7.55 -2.76
CA TRP A 125 6.98 -6.54 -2.09
C TRP A 125 5.97 -7.23 -1.20
N LYS A 126 5.85 -6.77 0.04
CA LYS A 126 4.81 -7.23 0.96
C LYS A 126 3.76 -6.13 1.11
N CYS A 127 2.51 -6.47 0.82
CA CYS A 127 1.37 -5.60 1.10
C CYS A 127 0.76 -6.00 2.44
N GLN A 128 0.51 -5.02 3.30
CA GLN A 128 -0.17 -5.26 4.58
C GLN A 128 -0.91 -4.02 5.06
N SER A 129 -1.85 -4.22 5.97
CA SER A 129 -2.44 -3.14 6.75
C SER A 129 -1.35 -2.49 7.62
N LYS A 130 -1.39 -1.17 7.76
CA LYS A 130 -0.44 -0.48 8.65
C LYS A 130 -0.63 -0.93 10.10
N GLN A 131 0.47 -1.20 10.80
CA GLN A 131 0.46 -1.87 12.10
C GLN A 131 0.44 -0.88 13.30
N ASP A 132 -0.17 0.27 13.12
CA ASP A 132 -0.21 1.32 14.16
C ASP A 132 -1.63 1.64 14.66
N GLY A 133 -2.61 0.80 14.31
CA GLY A 133 -4.01 1.02 14.64
C GLY A 133 -4.78 1.83 13.60
N THR A 134 -4.11 2.38 12.57
CA THR A 134 -4.76 3.12 11.48
C THR A 134 -4.88 2.31 10.20
N GLY A 135 -4.40 1.08 10.21
CA GLY A 135 -4.42 0.20 9.04
C GLY A 135 -5.81 -0.29 8.69
N ILE A 136 -6.06 -0.45 7.39
CA ILE A 136 -7.33 -0.98 6.89
C ILE A 136 -7.59 -2.36 7.47
N ASP A 137 -8.82 -2.60 7.92
CA ASP A 137 -9.25 -3.90 8.43
C ASP A 137 -9.03 -4.98 7.35
N VAL A 138 -8.47 -6.11 7.74
CA VAL A 138 -8.10 -7.21 6.81
C VAL A 138 -9.29 -7.73 6.00
N LYS A 139 -10.52 -7.62 6.50
CA LYS A 139 -11.71 -8.05 5.75
C LYS A 139 -11.92 -7.25 4.45
N PHE A 140 -11.38 -6.03 4.37
CA PHE A 140 -11.47 -5.16 3.20
C PHE A 140 -10.25 -5.28 2.29
N LEU A 141 -9.23 -6.03 2.69
CA LEU A 141 -8.01 -6.19 1.91
C LEU A 141 -8.12 -7.39 0.95
N PRO A 142 -7.52 -7.29 -0.24
CA PRO A 142 -7.35 -8.46 -1.10
C PRO A 142 -6.45 -9.50 -0.41
N VAL A 143 -6.53 -10.75 -0.84
CA VAL A 143 -5.78 -11.86 -0.23
C VAL A 143 -4.28 -11.57 -0.19
N SER A 144 -3.75 -10.91 -1.21
CA SER A 144 -2.32 -10.57 -1.29
C SER A 144 -1.84 -9.60 -0.21
N CYS A 145 -2.77 -8.96 0.50
CA CYS A 145 -2.46 -7.97 1.55
C CYS A 145 -2.89 -8.41 2.95
N ARG A 146 -3.24 -9.67 3.13
CA ARG A 146 -3.67 -10.19 4.43
C ARG A 146 -2.55 -10.85 5.21
#